data_4fabda3cb796174a293a158560f6d231
#
_entry.id   4fabda3cb796174a293a158560f6d231
#
_cell.length_a   1.000
_cell.length_b   1.000
_cell.length_c   1.000
_cell.angle_alpha   90.00
_cell.angle_beta   90.00
_cell.angle_gamma   90.00
#
_symmetry.space_group_name_H-M   'P 1'
#
loop_
_entity.id
_entity.type
_entity.pdbx_description
1 polymer ?
#
loop_
_entity_poly.entity_id
_entity_poly.type
_entity_poly.pdbx_seq_one_letter_code
_entity_poly.pdbx_strand_id
1 'polypeptide(L)'
;MKNVKTLALAATAVAAISGNAFAADRTDLHGSDYKWMQFNAMYSIGEKPENPASGDQHNYLEMEFGGRSGIFDLYGYVDIFNLANEKTSNGDKNPGSKTSKLFMKFAPRVSIDALTGKDLSFGPVQEVYFSTLFNWDG
;
A
#
# COMPACT_ATOMS: atom_id res chain seq x y z
N MET A 1 18.96 -20.72 -15.37
CA MET A 1 17.57 -20.33 -15.70
C MET A 1 16.64 -20.65 -14.53
N LYS A 2 16.79 -19.96 -13.37
CA LYS A 2 15.97 -20.22 -12.17
C LYS A 2 15.26 -18.99 -11.57
N ASN A 3 15.27 -17.85 -12.25
CA ASN A 3 14.83 -16.56 -11.65
C ASN A 3 13.52 -15.98 -12.22
N VAL A 4 12.76 -16.74 -13.02
CA VAL A 4 11.55 -16.22 -13.66
C VAL A 4 10.29 -16.41 -12.79
N LYS A 5 10.32 -17.28 -11.78
CA LYS A 5 9.14 -17.60 -10.98
C LYS A 5 8.85 -16.59 -9.85
N THR A 6 9.85 -15.83 -9.43
CA THR A 6 9.68 -14.89 -8.29
C THR A 6 9.10 -13.54 -8.72
N LEU A 7 9.24 -13.16 -10.00
CA LEU A 7 8.69 -11.91 -10.51
C LEU A 7 7.17 -11.95 -10.73
N ALA A 8 6.59 -13.14 -10.91
CA ALA A 8 5.16 -13.29 -11.20
C ALA A 8 4.26 -13.07 -9.97
N LEU A 9 4.77 -13.27 -8.76
CA LEU A 9 3.96 -13.12 -7.54
C LEU A 9 3.83 -11.64 -7.09
N ALA A 10 4.83 -10.81 -7.37
CA ALA A 10 4.79 -9.39 -7.03
C ALA A 10 3.86 -8.57 -7.94
N ALA A 11 3.64 -9.03 -9.18
CA ALA A 11 2.76 -8.34 -10.14
C ALA A 11 1.26 -8.58 -9.87
N THR A 12 0.90 -9.65 -9.18
CA THR A 12 -0.50 -10.03 -8.96
C THR A 12 -1.14 -9.26 -7.80
N ALA A 13 -0.34 -8.80 -6.84
CA ALA A 13 -0.85 -8.03 -5.70
C ALA A 13 -1.25 -6.59 -6.08
N VAL A 14 -0.68 -6.02 -7.13
CA VAL A 14 -0.98 -4.65 -7.58
C VAL A 14 -2.27 -4.58 -8.43
N ALA A 15 -2.67 -5.68 -9.06
CA ALA A 15 -3.86 -5.72 -9.91
C ALA A 15 -5.18 -5.82 -9.13
N ALA A 16 -5.15 -6.19 -7.85
CA ALA A 16 -6.36 -6.36 -7.04
C ALA A 16 -6.86 -5.06 -6.39
N ILE A 17 -6.11 -3.95 -6.47
CA ILE A 17 -6.49 -2.65 -5.89
C ILE A 17 -7.03 -1.71 -6.99
N SER A 18 -7.28 -2.18 -8.18
CA SER A 18 -8.03 -1.41 -9.18
C SER A 18 -9.52 -1.42 -8.86
N GLY A 19 -9.88 -0.87 -7.70
CA GLY A 19 -11.20 -0.27 -7.57
C GLY A 19 -11.35 0.70 -8.73
N ASN A 20 -12.47 0.66 -9.41
CA ASN A 20 -12.77 1.46 -10.59
C ASN A 20 -12.20 2.88 -10.41
N ALA A 21 -11.07 3.16 -11.06
CA ALA A 21 -10.55 4.51 -11.14
C ALA A 21 -11.50 5.28 -12.07
N PHE A 22 -12.46 5.95 -11.50
CA PHE A 22 -13.27 6.89 -12.25
C PHE A 22 -12.43 8.14 -12.48
N ALA A 23 -12.44 8.65 -13.70
CA ALA A 23 -11.91 9.97 -13.99
C ALA A 23 -12.59 11.01 -13.07
N ALA A 24 -11.85 12.05 -12.67
CA ALA A 24 -12.43 13.13 -11.88
C ALA A 24 -13.62 13.74 -12.61
N ASP A 25 -14.75 13.84 -11.94
CA ASP A 25 -15.82 14.69 -12.42
C ASP A 25 -15.43 16.16 -12.21
N ARG A 26 -15.17 16.84 -13.30
CA ARG A 26 -14.74 18.25 -13.29
C ARG A 26 -15.88 19.23 -13.11
N THR A 27 -17.12 18.77 -13.25
CA THR A 27 -18.33 19.56 -13.04
C THR A 27 -18.86 19.43 -11.61
N ASP A 28 -18.62 18.26 -11.00
CA ASP A 28 -18.90 17.98 -9.59
C ASP A 28 -17.67 17.30 -8.96
N LEU A 29 -16.81 18.10 -8.33
CA LEU A 29 -15.57 17.61 -7.71
C LEU A 29 -15.80 16.55 -6.64
N HIS A 30 -16.98 16.51 -6.04
CA HIS A 30 -17.35 15.57 -5.00
C HIS A 30 -18.21 14.39 -5.50
N GLY A 31 -18.62 14.40 -6.77
CA GLY A 31 -19.41 13.34 -7.36
C GLY A 31 -18.75 11.98 -7.40
N SER A 32 -17.42 11.94 -7.31
CA SER A 32 -16.61 10.71 -7.26
C SER A 32 -15.94 10.45 -5.90
N ASP A 33 -16.39 11.13 -4.84
CA ASP A 33 -15.88 10.89 -3.50
C ASP A 33 -16.15 9.47 -3.02
N TYR A 34 -15.13 8.86 -2.41
CA TYR A 34 -15.24 7.55 -1.78
C TYR A 34 -14.29 7.43 -0.61
N LYS A 35 -14.53 6.49 0.27
CA LYS A 35 -13.63 6.12 1.35
C LYS A 35 -13.77 4.64 1.67
N TRP A 36 -12.67 4.04 2.10
CA TRP A 36 -12.64 2.66 2.55
C TRP A 36 -11.56 2.46 3.61
N MET A 37 -11.73 1.43 4.39
CA MET A 37 -10.75 0.97 5.37
C MET A 37 -10.94 -0.53 5.57
N GLN A 38 -9.84 -1.24 5.75
CA GLN A 38 -9.84 -2.67 6.04
C GLN A 38 -8.74 -3.04 7.04
N PHE A 39 -8.91 -4.18 7.68
CA PHE A 39 -7.92 -4.79 8.55
C PHE A 39 -7.59 -6.17 8.02
N ASN A 40 -6.29 -6.45 7.87
CA ASN A 40 -5.76 -7.69 7.37
C ASN A 40 -4.84 -8.31 8.41
N ALA A 41 -5.10 -9.57 8.80
CA ALA A 41 -4.15 -10.35 9.57
C ALA A 41 -3.35 -11.22 8.61
N MET A 42 -2.05 -11.01 8.55
CA MET A 42 -1.14 -11.65 7.61
C MET A 42 -0.21 -12.60 8.32
N TYR A 43 -0.01 -13.77 7.72
CA TYR A 43 0.95 -14.76 8.17
C TYR A 43 1.60 -15.43 6.95
N SER A 44 2.93 -15.37 6.85
CA SER A 44 3.70 -16.04 5.81
C SER A 44 4.45 -17.24 6.38
N ILE A 45 4.59 -18.29 5.57
CA ILE A 45 5.35 -19.48 5.88
C ILE A 45 6.32 -19.75 4.73
N GLY A 46 7.59 -19.97 5.05
CA GLY A 46 8.59 -20.30 4.04
C GLY A 46 8.89 -19.13 3.11
N GLU A 47 8.96 -17.92 3.65
CA GLU A 47 9.23 -16.70 2.88
C GLU A 47 10.60 -16.75 2.20
N LYS A 48 10.69 -16.28 0.96
CA LYS A 48 11.92 -16.26 0.18
C LYS A 48 12.22 -14.84 -0.34
N PRO A 49 13.49 -14.41 -0.27
CA PRO A 49 14.65 -15.15 0.24
C PRO A 49 14.59 -15.34 1.76
N GLU A 50 14.96 -16.52 2.19
CA GLU A 50 15.08 -16.82 3.61
C GLU A 50 16.17 -15.94 4.23
N ASN A 51 15.88 -15.31 5.37
CA ASN A 51 16.87 -14.57 6.12
C ASN A 51 17.52 -15.53 7.16
N PRO A 52 18.78 -15.92 6.97
CA PRO A 52 19.44 -16.91 7.86
C PRO A 52 19.51 -16.47 9.34
N ALA A 53 19.38 -15.16 9.59
CA ALA A 53 19.48 -14.60 10.93
C ALA A 53 18.16 -14.56 11.70
N SER A 54 17.03 -14.79 11.03
CA SER A 54 15.73 -14.45 11.61
C SER A 54 14.59 -15.41 11.34
N GLY A 55 14.82 -16.49 10.59
CA GLY A 55 13.74 -17.40 10.19
C GLY A 55 12.96 -16.91 8.97
N ASP A 56 11.99 -17.73 8.58
CA ASP A 56 11.26 -17.63 7.31
C ASP A 56 9.77 -17.33 7.51
N GLN A 57 9.40 -16.85 8.68
CA GLN A 57 8.02 -16.54 9.04
C GLN A 57 7.84 -15.05 9.26
N HIS A 58 6.72 -14.55 8.84
CA HIS A 58 6.36 -13.15 9.00
C HIS A 58 4.89 -13.06 9.38
N ASN A 59 4.58 -12.35 10.45
CA ASN A 59 3.21 -12.06 10.82
C ASN A 59 3.05 -10.57 11.09
N TYR A 60 1.94 -10.01 10.66
CA TYR A 60 1.59 -8.62 10.94
C TYR A 60 0.09 -8.40 10.85
N LEU A 61 -0.36 -7.38 11.56
CA LEU A 61 -1.67 -6.80 11.41
C LEU A 61 -1.53 -5.52 10.60
N GLU A 62 -2.25 -5.45 9.51
CA GLU A 62 -2.31 -4.27 8.64
C GLU A 62 -3.65 -3.58 8.77
N MET A 63 -3.63 -2.27 8.96
CA MET A 63 -4.76 -1.39 8.72
C MET A 63 -4.51 -0.64 7.42
N GLU A 64 -5.30 -0.92 6.40
CA GLU A 64 -5.21 -0.31 5.09
C GLU A 64 -6.40 0.62 4.86
N PHE A 65 -6.15 1.79 4.29
CA PHE A 65 -7.20 2.78 4.07
C PHE A 65 -6.93 3.62 2.83
N GLY A 66 -8.00 4.18 2.29
CA GLY A 66 -7.92 5.08 1.18
C GLY A 66 -9.22 5.83 0.96
N GLY A 67 -9.15 6.79 0.05
CA GLY A 67 -10.33 7.57 -0.31
C GLY A 67 -10.00 8.75 -1.20
N ARG A 68 -11.06 9.32 -1.71
CA ARG A 68 -11.03 10.55 -2.50
C ARG A 68 -12.00 11.55 -1.90
N SER A 69 -11.62 12.81 -1.87
CA SER A 69 -12.51 13.93 -1.62
C SER A 69 -12.10 15.14 -2.46
N GLY A 70 -12.95 15.50 -3.41
CA GLY A 70 -12.70 16.55 -4.37
C GLY A 70 -11.40 16.32 -5.17
N ILE A 71 -10.46 17.24 -5.05
CA ILE A 71 -9.15 17.15 -5.75
C ILE A 71 -8.16 16.22 -5.06
N PHE A 72 -8.42 15.81 -3.81
CA PHE A 72 -7.51 14.99 -3.02
C PHE A 72 -7.85 13.50 -3.14
N ASP A 73 -6.82 12.69 -3.24
CA ASP A 73 -6.90 11.24 -3.19
C ASP A 73 -5.81 10.72 -2.26
N LEU A 74 -6.12 9.67 -1.52
CA LEU A 74 -5.26 9.15 -0.47
C LEU A 74 -5.26 7.64 -0.49
N TYR A 75 -4.05 7.08 -0.34
CA TYR A 75 -3.82 5.69 0.02
C TYR A 75 -2.83 5.63 1.18
N GLY A 76 -3.05 4.72 2.09
CA GLY A 76 -2.12 4.47 3.17
C GLY A 76 -2.37 3.15 3.88
N TYR A 77 -1.35 2.73 4.62
CA TYR A 77 -1.49 1.59 5.53
C TYR A 77 -0.57 1.73 6.73
N VAL A 78 -0.93 1.02 7.77
CA VAL A 78 -0.15 0.89 9.00
C VAL A 78 -0.02 -0.60 9.31
N ASP A 79 1.23 -1.07 9.41
CA ASP A 79 1.57 -2.44 9.77
C ASP A 79 2.06 -2.49 11.22
N ILE A 80 1.59 -3.48 11.94
CA ILE A 80 2.12 -3.86 13.25
C ILE A 80 2.72 -5.25 13.10
N PHE A 81 4.05 -5.30 12.99
CA PHE A 81 4.80 -6.53 12.76
C PHE A 81 4.96 -7.36 14.01
N ASN A 82 4.97 -8.67 13.82
CA ASN A 82 5.22 -9.66 14.86
C ASN A 82 4.38 -9.42 16.11
N LEU A 83 3.07 -9.27 15.93
CA LEU A 83 2.12 -9.04 17.01
C LEU A 83 2.09 -10.21 18.00
N ALA A 84 2.26 -11.44 17.51
CA ALA A 84 2.35 -12.65 18.31
C ALA A 84 3.67 -12.78 19.10
N ASN A 85 4.63 -11.88 18.84
CA ASN A 85 5.93 -11.86 19.50
C ASN A 85 6.75 -13.16 19.31
N GLU A 86 6.67 -13.76 18.13
CA GLU A 86 7.37 -14.99 17.79
C GLU A 86 8.87 -14.75 17.59
N LYS A 87 9.69 -15.69 18.10
CA LYS A 87 11.14 -15.62 17.96
C LYS A 87 11.64 -15.99 16.56
N THR A 88 10.82 -16.67 15.79
CA THR A 88 11.09 -17.09 14.41
C THR A 88 10.63 -16.12 13.38
N SER A 89 10.03 -15.00 13.81
CA SER A 89 9.63 -13.93 12.91
C SER A 89 10.82 -13.17 12.34
N ASN A 90 10.61 -12.45 11.27
CA ASN A 90 11.65 -11.77 10.53
C ASN A 90 12.47 -10.81 11.42
N GLY A 91 13.73 -10.97 11.39
CA GLY A 91 14.87 -10.47 12.08
C GLY A 91 14.74 -9.32 13.05
N ASP A 92 14.56 -8.17 12.52
CA ASP A 92 14.55 -6.92 13.26
C ASP A 92 13.27 -6.69 14.09
N LYS A 93 12.22 -7.47 13.84
CA LYS A 93 10.94 -7.39 14.55
C LYS A 93 10.78 -8.45 15.65
N ASN A 94 11.84 -9.19 15.95
CA ASN A 94 11.85 -10.24 16.99
C ASN A 94 11.80 -9.68 18.42
N PRO A 95 11.36 -10.49 19.40
CA PRO A 95 11.44 -10.12 20.80
C PRO A 95 12.84 -9.70 21.20
N GLY A 96 12.99 -8.54 21.81
CA GLY A 96 14.28 -7.97 22.21
C GLY A 96 14.96 -7.12 21.14
N SER A 97 14.44 -7.05 19.93
CA SER A 97 14.86 -6.06 18.94
C SER A 97 14.60 -4.64 19.45
N LYS A 98 15.49 -3.72 19.09
CA LYS A 98 15.33 -2.29 19.38
C LYS A 98 14.60 -1.55 18.25
N THR A 99 14.30 -2.23 17.15
CA THR A 99 13.57 -1.62 16.03
C THR A 99 12.08 -1.59 16.33
N SER A 100 11.42 -0.57 15.83
CA SER A 100 9.98 -0.47 15.95
C SER A 100 9.28 -1.62 15.21
N LYS A 101 8.20 -2.09 15.80
CA LYS A 101 7.28 -3.02 15.14
C LYS A 101 6.23 -2.31 14.27
N LEU A 102 6.22 -1.00 14.29
CA LEU A 102 5.25 -0.19 13.56
C LEU A 102 5.90 0.34 12.28
N PHE A 103 5.21 0.19 11.17
CA PHE A 103 5.53 0.82 9.90
C PHE A 103 4.28 1.50 9.34
N MET A 104 4.45 2.68 8.76
CA MET A 104 3.37 3.40 8.10
C MET A 104 3.80 3.86 6.72
N LYS A 105 2.92 3.67 5.76
CA LYS A 105 3.00 4.30 4.44
C LYS A 105 1.80 5.22 4.25
N PHE A 106 2.07 6.42 3.74
CA PHE A 106 1.08 7.44 3.47
C PHE A 106 1.37 8.08 2.12
N ALA A 107 0.46 7.94 1.18
CA ALA A 107 0.62 8.34 -0.20
C ALA A 107 -0.52 9.29 -0.65
N PRO A 108 -0.51 10.55 -0.19
CA PRO A 108 -1.47 11.54 -0.66
C PRO A 108 -1.11 11.99 -2.07
N ARG A 109 -2.13 12.25 -2.87
CA ARG A 109 -2.01 12.78 -4.22
C ARG A 109 -3.09 13.81 -4.53
N VAL A 110 -2.78 14.72 -5.44
CA VAL A 110 -3.69 15.76 -5.91
C VAL A 110 -3.95 15.54 -7.39
N SER A 111 -5.21 15.50 -7.78
CA SER A 111 -5.62 15.43 -9.18
C SER A 111 -5.31 16.73 -9.88
N ILE A 112 -4.48 16.69 -10.92
CA ILE A 112 -4.18 17.85 -11.74
C ILE A 112 -5.36 18.19 -12.64
N ASP A 113 -6.08 17.18 -13.11
CA ASP A 113 -7.31 17.33 -13.88
C ASP A 113 -8.37 18.10 -13.08
N ALA A 114 -8.66 17.64 -11.87
CA ALA A 114 -9.65 18.27 -11.00
C ALA A 114 -9.21 19.68 -10.56
N LEU A 115 -7.91 19.87 -10.25
CA LEU A 115 -7.34 21.14 -9.82
C LEU A 115 -7.42 22.21 -10.92
N THR A 116 -7.16 21.80 -12.18
CA THR A 116 -7.09 22.74 -13.31
C THR A 116 -8.39 22.84 -14.08
N GLY A 117 -9.34 21.93 -13.86
CA GLY A 117 -10.57 21.78 -14.65
C GLY A 117 -10.34 21.33 -16.09
N LYS A 118 -9.10 20.85 -16.42
CA LYS A 118 -8.73 20.41 -17.76
C LYS A 118 -8.74 18.89 -17.84
N ASP A 119 -9.12 18.39 -19.01
CA ASP A 119 -8.99 16.99 -19.34
C ASP A 119 -7.56 16.69 -19.78
N LEU A 120 -6.81 15.98 -18.95
CA LEU A 120 -5.46 15.53 -19.24
C LEU A 120 -5.42 14.03 -19.58
N SER A 121 -6.58 13.40 -19.74
CA SER A 121 -6.68 11.99 -20.14
C SER A 121 -6.14 11.77 -21.55
N PHE A 122 -5.43 10.65 -21.76
CA PHE A 122 -4.97 10.24 -23.08
C PHE A 122 -4.76 8.71 -23.12
N GLY A 123 -5.21 8.07 -24.17
CA GLY A 123 -5.11 6.60 -24.31
C GLY A 123 -5.69 5.89 -23.07
N PRO A 124 -4.94 5.02 -22.40
CA PRO A 124 -5.40 4.34 -21.18
C PRO A 124 -5.29 5.20 -19.91
N VAL A 125 -4.68 6.37 -19.97
CA VAL A 125 -4.55 7.28 -18.83
C VAL A 125 -5.84 8.05 -18.66
N GLN A 126 -6.50 7.88 -17.53
CA GLN A 126 -7.79 8.51 -17.23
C GLN A 126 -7.65 9.81 -16.45
N GLU A 127 -6.61 9.93 -15.63
CA GLU A 127 -6.40 11.08 -14.76
C GLU A 127 -4.92 11.22 -14.40
N VAL A 128 -4.44 12.44 -14.27
CA VAL A 128 -3.05 12.76 -13.92
C VAL A 128 -2.99 13.33 -12.50
N TYR A 129 -2.03 12.83 -11.71
CA TYR A 129 -1.86 13.24 -10.32
C TYR A 129 -0.46 13.77 -10.05
N PHE A 130 -0.37 14.74 -9.15
CA PHE A 130 0.84 14.99 -8.39
C PHE A 130 0.78 14.15 -7.11
N SER A 131 1.75 13.25 -6.93
CA SER A 131 1.76 12.26 -5.85
C SER A 131 2.99 12.42 -4.98
N THR A 132 2.81 12.18 -3.69
CA THR A 132 3.90 12.11 -2.70
C THR A 132 3.85 10.77 -1.99
N LEU A 133 4.96 10.37 -1.39
CA LEU A 133 5.06 9.14 -0.61
C LEU A 133 5.85 9.42 0.66
N PHE A 134 5.23 9.13 1.79
CA PHE A 134 5.85 9.16 3.10
C PHE A 134 5.91 7.74 3.66
N ASN A 135 7.10 7.32 4.07
CA ASN A 135 7.30 6.11 4.83
C ASN A 135 7.82 6.51 6.21
N TRP A 136 7.30 5.86 7.23
CA TRP A 136 7.73 6.03 8.59
C TRP A 136 7.93 4.66 9.23
N ASP A 137 9.12 4.43 9.75
CA ASP A 137 9.51 3.25 10.51
C ASP A 137 9.80 3.74 11.93
N GLY A 138 8.84 3.55 12.80
CA GLY A 138 8.79 4.13 14.15
C GLY A 138 9.89 3.66 15.10
#